data_1b34ada61c844bd4a6a0b05e46ca617d
#
_entry.id   1b34ada61c844bd4a6a0b05e46ca617d
#
_cell.length_a   1.000
_cell.length_b   1.000
_cell.length_c   1.000
_cell.angle_alpha   90.00
_cell.angle_beta   90.00
_cell.angle_gamma   90.00
#
_symmetry.space_group_name_H-M   'P 1'
#
loop_
_entity.id
_entity.type
_entity.pdbx_description
1 polymer ?
#
loop_
_entity_poly.entity_id
_entity_poly.type
_entity_poly.pdbx_seq_one_letter_code
_entity_poly.pdbx_strand_id
1 'polypeptide(L)'
;MSSDGPVELPPRPDPQTGEPRPPEAPVTWDGGGDPEADSRRRPKPPPGQGPVLEWYRDSRSYTYRLFAFVLGLMFVLGSVISGGFSWMKDWVFWLILLFAPVMIFLTQRSQWMAAGADWFASDTGWVKIYELTKVELAGSGVSPSLYLTDAEGGATHAELRRMQANQRLWDLVYNGIIHSLHTRDVKVNTAARIQVIEVGYPRRRRQD
;
A
#
# COMPACT_ATOMS: atom_id res chain seq x y z
N MET A 1 5.82 42.09 4.21
CA MET A 1 6.26 41.48 5.47
C MET A 1 5.97 39.98 5.34
N SER A 2 6.98 39.22 4.91
CA SER A 2 6.86 37.76 4.77
C SER A 2 7.07 37.13 6.13
N SER A 3 6.04 36.50 6.67
CA SER A 3 6.19 35.63 7.84
C SER A 3 6.83 34.32 7.39
N ASP A 4 8.15 34.30 7.32
CA ASP A 4 8.95 33.08 7.25
C ASP A 4 8.99 32.47 8.65
N GLY A 5 7.84 32.06 9.13
CA GLY A 5 7.78 31.25 10.36
C GLY A 5 8.34 29.86 10.05
N PRO A 6 9.05 29.22 10.99
CA PRO A 6 9.50 27.86 10.83
C PRO A 6 8.28 26.98 10.49
N VAL A 7 8.42 26.10 9.52
CA VAL A 7 7.37 25.11 9.18
C VAL A 7 7.15 24.27 10.44
N GLU A 8 6.03 24.49 11.10
CA GLU A 8 5.67 23.73 12.30
C GLU A 8 5.32 22.31 11.84
N LEU A 9 6.17 21.35 12.22
CA LEU A 9 5.95 19.95 11.91
C LEU A 9 4.82 19.41 12.80
N PRO A 10 3.95 18.56 12.28
CA PRO A 10 2.96 17.88 13.09
C PRO A 10 3.62 17.11 14.24
N PRO A 11 2.94 16.95 15.40
CA PRO A 11 3.52 16.23 16.53
C PRO A 11 3.79 14.76 16.16
N ARG A 12 4.85 14.20 16.76
CA ARG A 12 5.12 12.76 16.66
C ARG A 12 4.22 12.01 17.63
N PRO A 13 3.51 10.97 17.19
CA PRO A 13 2.76 10.11 18.09
C PRO A 13 3.66 9.43 19.13
N ASP A 14 3.17 9.23 20.31
CA ASP A 14 3.83 8.42 21.32
C ASP A 14 3.91 6.95 20.87
N PRO A 15 5.06 6.27 20.98
CA PRO A 15 5.25 4.91 20.48
C PRO A 15 4.31 3.86 21.10
N GLN A 16 3.77 4.10 22.28
CA GLN A 16 2.91 3.15 23.01
C GLN A 16 1.42 3.43 22.77
N THR A 17 1.04 4.70 22.75
CA THR A 17 -0.37 5.10 22.68
C THR A 17 -0.81 5.49 21.26
N GLY A 18 0.12 5.95 20.42
CA GLY A 18 -0.18 6.51 19.11
C GLY A 18 -0.81 7.92 19.16
N GLU A 19 -0.81 8.57 20.32
CA GLU A 19 -1.34 9.93 20.49
C GLU A 19 -0.20 10.95 20.66
N PRO A 20 -0.39 12.20 20.22
CA PRO A 20 -1.53 12.69 19.45
C PRO A 20 -1.52 12.10 18.02
N ARG A 21 -2.70 11.85 17.47
CA ARG A 21 -2.79 11.38 16.09
C ARG A 21 -2.28 12.42 15.10
N PRO A 22 -1.55 12.01 14.05
CA PRO A 22 -1.14 12.91 12.99
C PRO A 22 -2.35 13.55 12.30
N PRO A 23 -2.18 14.74 11.73
CA PRO A 23 -3.21 15.34 10.89
C PRO A 23 -3.47 14.51 9.65
N GLU A 24 -4.63 14.70 9.06
CA GLU A 24 -5.04 14.00 7.83
C GLU A 24 -4.06 14.31 6.69
N ALA A 25 -3.47 13.26 6.14
CA ALA A 25 -2.51 13.36 5.06
C ALA A 25 -3.21 13.51 3.71
N PRO A 26 -2.62 14.24 2.76
CA PRO A 26 -3.19 14.40 1.43
C PRO A 26 -3.19 13.06 0.69
N VAL A 27 -4.28 12.76 0.01
CA VAL A 27 -4.42 11.61 -0.86
C VAL A 27 -4.40 12.06 -2.32
N THR A 28 -3.76 11.28 -3.16
CA THR A 28 -3.73 11.52 -4.61
C THR A 28 -4.82 10.75 -5.34
N TRP A 29 -5.50 9.86 -4.62
CA TRP A 29 -6.53 9.01 -5.18
C TRP A 29 -7.79 9.09 -4.34
N ASP A 30 -8.88 9.54 -4.97
CA ASP A 30 -10.20 9.76 -4.39
C ASP A 30 -11.21 8.64 -4.71
N GLY A 31 -10.72 7.53 -5.26
CA GLY A 31 -11.54 6.36 -5.56
C GLY A 31 -12.05 5.70 -4.29
N GLY A 32 -13.16 6.23 -3.79
CA GLY A 32 -13.83 5.77 -2.58
C GLY A 32 -13.97 4.25 -2.52
N GLY A 33 -13.54 3.71 -1.47
CA GLY A 33 -13.66 2.32 -1.11
C GLY A 33 -12.81 2.10 0.11
N ASP A 34 -13.45 2.10 1.26
CA ASP A 34 -12.86 1.54 2.45
C ASP A 34 -12.58 0.07 2.10
N PRO A 35 -11.32 -0.33 1.86
CA PRO A 35 -11.06 -1.71 1.60
C PRO A 35 -11.44 -2.42 2.89
N GLU A 36 -12.31 -3.38 2.78
CA GLU A 36 -12.75 -4.27 3.84
C GLU A 36 -11.49 -4.88 4.48
N ALA A 37 -10.91 -4.11 5.40
CA ALA A 37 -9.75 -4.54 6.16
C ALA A 37 -10.20 -5.79 6.89
N ASP A 38 -9.61 -6.95 6.58
CA ASP A 38 -9.88 -8.16 7.33
C ASP A 38 -9.39 -7.93 8.77
N SER A 39 -10.27 -7.38 9.59
CA SER A 39 -10.03 -7.03 10.98
C SER A 39 -9.68 -8.24 11.86
N ARG A 40 -9.87 -9.46 11.33
CA ARG A 40 -9.74 -10.70 12.09
C ARG A 40 -8.30 -11.14 12.33
N ARG A 41 -7.32 -10.62 11.57
CA ARG A 41 -5.91 -11.01 11.71
C ARG A 41 -5.01 -9.80 11.73
N ARG A 42 -4.92 -9.17 12.91
CA ARG A 42 -3.95 -8.11 13.16
C ARG A 42 -2.52 -8.64 12.98
N PRO A 43 -1.67 -7.98 12.15
CA PRO A 43 -0.27 -8.34 12.03
C PRO A 43 0.45 -8.18 13.38
N LYS A 44 1.53 -8.92 13.55
CA LYS A 44 2.41 -8.72 14.73
C LYS A 44 3.35 -7.55 14.44
N PRO A 45 3.63 -6.70 15.45
CA PRO A 45 4.64 -5.65 15.30
C PRO A 45 6.03 -6.27 15.05
N PRO A 46 6.95 -5.54 14.40
CA PRO A 46 8.35 -5.95 14.31
C PRO A 46 8.98 -6.09 15.70
N PRO A 47 10.03 -6.91 15.83
CA PRO A 47 10.70 -7.10 17.12
C PRO A 47 11.19 -5.77 17.73
N GLY A 48 10.85 -5.54 19.00
CA GLY A 48 11.27 -4.34 19.73
C GLY A 48 10.51 -3.07 19.39
N GLN A 49 9.49 -3.14 18.53
CA GLN A 49 8.68 -1.99 18.15
C GLN A 49 7.37 -1.91 18.95
N GLY A 50 6.78 -0.70 19.00
CA GLY A 50 5.49 -0.45 19.63
C GLY A 50 4.33 -1.20 18.98
N PRO A 51 3.12 -1.07 19.52
CA PRO A 51 1.94 -1.79 19.03
C PRO A 51 1.57 -1.37 17.61
N VAL A 52 0.90 -2.28 16.89
CA VAL A 52 0.25 -1.93 15.62
C VAL A 52 -0.91 -0.98 15.92
N LEU A 53 -0.92 0.18 15.31
CA LEU A 53 -2.02 1.14 15.42
C LEU A 53 -3.05 0.97 14.31
N GLU A 54 -2.56 0.87 13.09
CA GLU A 54 -3.40 0.69 11.91
C GLU A 54 -2.84 -0.40 10.99
N TRP A 55 -3.72 -1.10 10.29
CA TRP A 55 -3.29 -2.13 9.33
C TRP A 55 -4.26 -2.25 8.17
N TYR A 56 -3.76 -2.79 7.09
CA TYR A 56 -4.51 -3.13 5.90
C TYR A 56 -4.13 -4.55 5.46
N ARG A 57 -5.10 -5.32 5.05
CA ARG A 57 -4.88 -6.61 4.42
C ARG A 57 -5.80 -6.74 3.23
N ASP A 58 -5.24 -7.15 2.11
CA ASP A 58 -5.99 -7.36 0.88
C ASP A 58 -7.02 -8.48 1.04
N SER A 59 -8.26 -8.19 0.69
CA SER A 59 -9.34 -9.18 0.72
C SER A 59 -9.20 -10.12 -0.48
N ARG A 60 -9.06 -11.39 -0.21
CA ARG A 60 -9.08 -12.43 -1.26
C ARG A 60 -10.45 -12.56 -1.95
N SER A 61 -11.47 -11.86 -1.48
CA SER A 61 -12.84 -11.95 -2.01
C SER A 61 -12.92 -11.52 -3.49
N TYR A 62 -12.15 -10.51 -3.91
CA TYR A 62 -12.07 -10.11 -5.31
C TYR A 62 -11.49 -11.23 -6.19
N THR A 63 -10.43 -11.88 -5.74
CA THR A 63 -9.80 -12.99 -6.46
C THR A 63 -10.78 -14.16 -6.63
N TYR A 64 -11.53 -14.51 -5.59
CA TYR A 64 -12.54 -15.57 -5.70
C TYR A 64 -13.69 -15.20 -6.64
N ARG A 65 -14.16 -13.94 -6.62
CA ARG A 65 -15.20 -13.46 -7.55
C ARG A 65 -14.71 -13.47 -8.99
N LEU A 66 -13.51 -12.97 -9.23
CA LEU A 66 -12.88 -12.99 -10.56
C LEU A 66 -12.70 -14.44 -11.06
N PHE A 67 -12.23 -15.32 -10.17
CA PHE A 67 -12.09 -16.74 -10.46
C PHE A 67 -13.43 -17.40 -10.84
N ALA A 68 -14.47 -17.18 -10.04
CA ALA A 68 -15.80 -17.70 -10.33
C ALA A 68 -16.36 -17.15 -11.66
N PHE A 69 -16.10 -15.88 -11.94
CA PHE A 69 -16.50 -15.26 -13.22
C PHE A 69 -15.77 -15.89 -14.42
N VAL A 70 -14.45 -16.06 -14.33
CA VAL A 70 -13.65 -16.69 -15.41
C VAL A 70 -14.07 -18.13 -15.64
N LEU A 71 -14.30 -18.90 -14.57
CA LEU A 71 -14.82 -20.27 -14.67
C LEU A 71 -16.17 -20.31 -15.35
N GLY A 72 -17.10 -19.44 -14.95
CA GLY A 72 -18.44 -19.35 -15.55
C GLY A 72 -18.35 -18.97 -17.04
N LEU A 73 -17.51 -18.00 -17.38
CA LEU A 73 -17.30 -17.56 -18.76
C LEU A 73 -16.73 -18.70 -19.64
N MET A 74 -15.71 -19.41 -19.15
CA MET A 74 -15.13 -20.54 -19.86
C MET A 74 -16.12 -21.70 -20.03
N PHE A 75 -16.94 -21.95 -19.03
CA PHE A 75 -18.02 -22.94 -19.12
C PHE A 75 -19.01 -22.59 -20.24
N VAL A 76 -19.47 -21.35 -20.29
CA VAL A 76 -20.39 -20.88 -21.32
C VAL A 76 -19.75 -20.95 -22.71
N LEU A 77 -18.54 -20.43 -22.87
CA LEU A 77 -17.80 -20.47 -24.15
C LEU A 77 -17.56 -21.89 -24.63
N GLY A 78 -17.12 -22.79 -23.75
CA GLY A 78 -16.91 -24.21 -24.09
C GLY A 78 -18.21 -24.87 -24.58
N SER A 79 -19.32 -24.59 -23.92
CA SER A 79 -20.62 -25.14 -24.30
C SER A 79 -21.15 -24.60 -25.64
N VAL A 80 -20.92 -23.32 -25.92
CA VAL A 80 -21.32 -22.68 -27.19
C VAL A 80 -20.47 -23.19 -28.36
N ILE A 81 -19.14 -23.23 -28.19
CA ILE A 81 -18.21 -23.64 -29.25
C ILE A 81 -18.40 -25.12 -29.60
N SER A 82 -18.64 -25.96 -28.62
CA SER A 82 -18.80 -27.41 -28.84
C SER A 82 -20.23 -27.84 -29.20
N GLY A 83 -21.15 -26.89 -29.26
CA GLY A 83 -22.58 -27.22 -29.51
C GLY A 83 -23.21 -28.10 -28.43
N GLY A 84 -22.66 -28.07 -27.21
CA GLY A 84 -23.14 -28.87 -26.08
C GLY A 84 -22.04 -29.15 -25.05
N PHE A 85 -22.18 -30.24 -24.29
CA PHE A 85 -21.28 -30.58 -23.18
C PHE A 85 -20.19 -31.60 -23.55
N SER A 86 -19.92 -31.83 -24.87
CA SER A 86 -18.94 -32.84 -25.32
C SER A 86 -17.49 -32.51 -24.86
N TRP A 87 -17.15 -31.22 -24.72
CA TRP A 87 -15.87 -30.75 -24.23
C TRP A 87 -15.56 -31.17 -22.79
N MET A 88 -16.58 -31.50 -21.99
CA MET A 88 -16.39 -31.99 -20.61
C MET A 88 -15.67 -33.33 -20.54
N LYS A 89 -15.64 -34.10 -21.64
CA LYS A 89 -14.91 -35.36 -21.73
C LYS A 89 -13.42 -35.18 -21.97
N ASP A 90 -13.00 -33.98 -22.34
CA ASP A 90 -11.62 -33.70 -22.68
C ASP A 90 -10.85 -33.30 -21.39
N TRP A 91 -9.98 -34.20 -20.95
CA TRP A 91 -9.19 -34.00 -19.72
C TRP A 91 -8.21 -32.82 -19.82
N VAL A 92 -7.73 -32.52 -21.06
CA VAL A 92 -6.82 -31.41 -21.34
C VAL A 92 -7.50 -30.06 -21.00
N PHE A 93 -8.77 -29.95 -21.34
CA PHE A 93 -9.55 -28.75 -20.98
C PHE A 93 -9.59 -28.54 -19.45
N TRP A 94 -9.84 -29.58 -18.68
CA TRP A 94 -9.87 -29.50 -17.20
C TRP A 94 -8.50 -29.15 -16.64
N LEU A 95 -7.43 -29.68 -17.22
CA LEU A 95 -6.07 -29.35 -16.80
C LEU A 95 -5.80 -27.86 -16.96
N ILE A 96 -6.10 -27.28 -18.13
CA ILE A 96 -5.93 -25.84 -18.38
C ILE A 96 -6.85 -25.02 -17.47
N LEU A 97 -8.10 -25.42 -17.36
CA LEU A 97 -9.11 -24.72 -16.55
C LEU A 97 -8.74 -24.65 -15.06
N LEU A 98 -8.15 -25.69 -14.51
CA LEU A 98 -7.77 -25.75 -13.10
C LEU A 98 -6.35 -25.21 -12.86
N PHE A 99 -5.44 -25.37 -13.82
CA PHE A 99 -4.04 -24.96 -13.67
C PHE A 99 -3.90 -23.45 -13.51
N ALA A 100 -4.54 -22.67 -14.35
CA ALA A 100 -4.42 -21.21 -14.31
C ALA A 100 -4.89 -20.60 -12.96
N PRO A 101 -6.07 -20.95 -12.41
CA PRO A 101 -6.49 -20.46 -11.10
C PRO A 101 -5.66 -20.98 -9.94
N VAL A 102 -5.20 -22.23 -10.00
CA VAL A 102 -4.30 -22.75 -8.96
C VAL A 102 -2.98 -21.97 -8.96
N MET A 103 -2.42 -21.69 -10.14
CA MET A 103 -1.20 -20.88 -10.28
C MET A 103 -1.42 -19.45 -9.77
N ILE A 104 -2.54 -18.82 -10.11
CA ILE A 104 -2.90 -17.49 -9.60
C ILE A 104 -3.01 -17.55 -8.06
N PHE A 105 -3.69 -18.54 -7.53
CA PHE A 105 -3.86 -18.70 -6.06
C PHE A 105 -2.52 -18.91 -5.34
N LEU A 106 -1.62 -19.70 -5.92
CA LEU A 106 -0.30 -19.98 -5.34
C LEU A 106 0.65 -18.78 -5.45
N THR A 107 0.52 -17.98 -6.51
CA THR A 107 1.38 -16.81 -6.74
C THR A 107 0.86 -15.55 -6.06
N GLN A 108 -0.44 -15.45 -5.82
CA GLN A 108 -1.01 -14.32 -5.09
C GLN A 108 -0.70 -14.39 -3.59
N ARG A 109 0.34 -13.69 -3.19
CA ARG A 109 0.58 -13.43 -1.78
C ARG A 109 -0.46 -12.42 -1.27
N SER A 110 -1.08 -12.74 -0.13
CA SER A 110 -1.93 -11.77 0.56
C SER A 110 -1.06 -10.59 0.99
N GLN A 111 -1.16 -9.50 0.26
CA GLN A 111 -0.45 -8.28 0.64
C GLN A 111 -1.08 -7.75 1.93
N TRP A 112 -0.23 -7.42 2.86
CA TRP A 112 -0.63 -6.79 4.11
C TRP A 112 0.34 -5.65 4.41
N MET A 113 -0.13 -4.67 5.14
CA MET A 113 0.69 -3.59 5.66
C MET A 113 0.18 -3.19 7.04
N ALA A 114 1.08 -2.70 7.87
CA ALA A 114 0.78 -2.25 9.22
C ALA A 114 1.67 -1.07 9.59
N ALA A 115 1.12 -0.15 10.36
CA ALA A 115 1.84 0.98 10.91
C ALA A 115 1.69 1.04 12.43
N GLY A 116 2.77 1.32 13.10
CA GLY A 116 2.79 1.81 14.48
C GLY A 116 2.99 3.30 14.49
N ALA A 117 3.33 3.85 15.66
CA ALA A 117 3.60 5.27 15.80
C ALA A 117 4.89 5.71 15.07
N ASP A 118 5.90 4.85 15.05
CA ASP A 118 7.26 5.15 14.58
C ASP A 118 7.80 4.15 13.55
N TRP A 119 7.02 3.17 13.16
CA TRP A 119 7.41 2.14 12.19
C TRP A 119 6.30 1.83 11.18
N PHE A 120 6.70 1.34 10.01
CA PHE A 120 5.84 0.80 8.98
C PHE A 120 6.37 -0.54 8.49
N ALA A 121 5.48 -1.51 8.30
CA ALA A 121 5.80 -2.84 7.80
C ALA A 121 4.86 -3.28 6.69
N SER A 122 5.38 -4.06 5.77
CA SER A 122 4.61 -4.77 4.75
C SER A 122 5.05 -6.25 4.67
N ASP A 123 4.51 -6.97 3.71
CA ASP A 123 4.94 -8.34 3.40
C ASP A 123 6.39 -8.45 2.91
N THR A 124 7.04 -7.32 2.59
CA THR A 124 8.42 -7.25 2.07
C THR A 124 9.46 -6.89 3.13
N GLY A 125 9.06 -6.29 4.25
CA GLY A 125 9.96 -5.85 5.31
C GLY A 125 9.35 -4.77 6.19
N TRP A 126 10.18 -4.08 6.95
CA TRP A 126 9.75 -2.99 7.80
C TRP A 126 10.81 -1.88 7.89
N VAL A 127 10.41 -0.67 8.26
CA VAL A 127 11.25 0.51 8.40
C VAL A 127 10.82 1.37 9.57
N LYS A 128 11.76 2.14 10.12
CA LYS A 128 11.51 3.25 11.05
C LYS A 128 11.15 4.51 10.26
N ILE A 129 9.87 4.92 10.30
CA ILE A 129 9.37 5.99 9.42
C ILE A 129 9.91 7.38 9.73
N TYR A 130 10.46 7.61 10.94
CA TYR A 130 11.12 8.87 11.31
C TYR A 130 12.63 8.88 11.06
N GLU A 131 13.17 7.78 10.53
CA GLU A 131 14.59 7.62 10.26
C GLU A 131 14.87 7.28 8.80
N LEU A 132 13.98 7.69 7.91
CA LEU A 132 14.12 7.40 6.49
C LEU A 132 15.35 8.11 5.89
N THR A 133 16.04 7.40 5.02
CA THR A 133 17.17 7.90 4.22
C THR A 133 16.83 7.91 2.73
N LYS A 134 15.81 7.15 2.32
CA LYS A 134 15.41 7.04 0.93
C LYS A 134 13.89 6.87 0.81
N VAL A 135 13.30 7.66 -0.08
CA VAL A 135 11.88 7.59 -0.44
C VAL A 135 11.75 7.62 -1.96
N GLU A 136 11.31 6.54 -2.54
CA GLU A 136 11.17 6.44 -3.99
C GLU A 136 9.78 5.93 -4.37
N LEU A 137 9.23 6.50 -5.40
CA LEU A 137 8.03 6.02 -6.05
C LEU A 137 8.44 5.40 -7.39
N ALA A 138 8.20 4.11 -7.56
CA ALA A 138 8.54 3.37 -8.76
C ALA A 138 7.37 2.49 -9.21
N GLY A 139 7.35 2.18 -10.49
CA GLY A 139 6.31 1.42 -11.17
C GLY A 139 5.66 2.24 -12.27
N SER A 140 5.30 1.57 -13.34
CA SER A 140 4.57 2.14 -14.48
C SER A 140 3.12 1.68 -14.43
N GLY A 141 2.17 2.61 -14.54
CA GLY A 141 0.76 2.28 -14.63
C GLY A 141 -0.09 2.84 -13.51
N VAL A 142 -1.22 2.21 -13.26
CA VAL A 142 -2.31 2.72 -12.40
C VAL A 142 -1.97 2.75 -10.91
N SER A 143 -0.95 2.02 -10.48
CA SER A 143 -0.62 1.85 -9.06
C SER A 143 0.89 1.78 -8.81
N PRO A 144 1.57 2.94 -8.70
CA PRO A 144 2.97 2.96 -8.33
C PRO A 144 3.18 2.48 -6.89
N SER A 145 4.32 1.84 -6.64
CA SER A 145 4.73 1.40 -5.30
C SER A 145 5.68 2.40 -4.66
N LEU A 146 5.45 2.70 -3.40
CA LEU A 146 6.31 3.54 -2.57
C LEU A 146 7.35 2.67 -1.88
N TYR A 147 8.62 2.92 -2.14
CA TYR A 147 9.79 2.25 -1.56
C TYR A 147 10.36 3.14 -0.47
N LEU A 148 10.52 2.57 0.70
CA LEU A 148 11.05 3.26 1.88
C LEU A 148 12.30 2.51 2.36
N THR A 149 13.34 3.26 2.72
CA THR A 149 14.57 2.70 3.35
C THR A 149 14.94 3.59 4.51
N ASP A 150 15.28 2.99 5.65
CA ASP A 150 15.70 3.70 6.85
C ASP A 150 17.22 3.74 7.03
N ALA A 151 17.66 4.39 8.09
CA ALA A 151 19.08 4.55 8.41
C ALA A 151 19.76 3.25 8.91
N GLU A 152 18.99 2.28 9.38
CA GLU A 152 19.52 0.98 9.84
C GLU A 152 19.59 -0.04 8.70
N GLY A 153 19.19 0.35 7.48
CA GLY A 153 19.17 -0.54 6.31
C GLY A 153 17.89 -1.36 6.18
N GLY A 154 16.88 -1.10 7.03
CA GLY A 154 15.55 -1.61 6.83
C GLY A 154 14.97 -1.10 5.52
N ALA A 155 14.27 -1.96 4.79
CA ALA A 155 13.63 -1.60 3.53
C ALA A 155 12.27 -2.28 3.40
N THR A 156 11.32 -1.54 2.87
CA THR A 156 9.98 -2.06 2.58
C THR A 156 9.36 -1.32 1.42
N HIS A 157 8.38 -1.91 0.79
CA HIS A 157 7.58 -1.21 -0.22
C HIS A 157 6.12 -1.63 -0.15
N ALA A 158 5.25 -0.73 -0.56
CA ALA A 158 3.83 -1.01 -0.70
C ALA A 158 3.22 -0.15 -1.80
N GLU A 159 2.13 -0.62 -2.38
CA GLU A 159 1.37 0.12 -3.37
C GLU A 159 0.77 1.38 -2.76
N LEU A 160 1.10 2.55 -3.34
CA LEU A 160 0.67 3.85 -2.79
C LEU A 160 -0.86 3.95 -2.64
N ARG A 161 -1.58 3.50 -3.67
CA ARG A 161 -3.04 3.51 -3.67
C ARG A 161 -3.63 2.70 -2.51
N ARG A 162 -3.06 1.55 -2.19
CA ARG A 162 -3.51 0.72 -1.07
C ARG A 162 -3.17 1.32 0.29
N MET A 163 -2.03 2.01 0.39
CA MET A 163 -1.69 2.77 1.61
C MET A 163 -2.70 3.88 1.84
N GLN A 164 -3.04 4.64 0.80
CA GLN A 164 -4.01 5.73 0.86
C GLN A 164 -5.46 5.26 1.03
N ALA A 165 -5.78 4.02 0.69
CA ALA A 165 -7.10 3.44 0.91
C ALA A 165 -7.45 3.29 2.41
N ASN A 166 -6.44 3.15 3.28
CA ASN A 166 -6.61 3.33 4.73
C ASN A 166 -6.01 4.67 5.16
N GLN A 167 -6.85 5.71 5.22
CA GLN A 167 -6.44 7.07 5.56
C GLN A 167 -5.61 7.12 6.85
N ARG A 168 -6.04 6.43 7.90
CA ARG A 168 -5.35 6.45 9.20
C ARG A 168 -3.95 5.83 9.14
N LEU A 169 -3.78 4.77 8.36
CA LEU A 169 -2.46 4.18 8.11
C LEU A 169 -1.59 5.15 7.32
N TRP A 170 -2.17 5.79 6.29
CA TRP A 170 -1.47 6.77 5.48
C TRP A 170 -1.03 7.98 6.28
N ASP A 171 -1.87 8.49 7.19
CA ASP A 171 -1.53 9.62 8.08
C ASP A 171 -0.27 9.34 8.90
N LEU A 172 -0.15 8.15 9.48
CA LEU A 172 1.04 7.74 10.24
C LEU A 172 2.30 7.71 9.35
N VAL A 173 2.21 7.05 8.21
CA VAL A 173 3.36 6.89 7.29
C VAL A 173 3.78 8.24 6.71
N TYR A 174 2.82 9.05 6.26
CA TYR A 174 3.08 10.36 5.70
C TYR A 174 3.73 11.32 6.70
N ASN A 175 3.24 11.34 7.95
CA ASN A 175 3.84 12.12 9.02
C ASN A 175 5.33 11.75 9.23
N GLY A 176 5.64 10.45 9.25
CA GLY A 176 7.01 9.97 9.35
C GLY A 176 7.88 10.39 8.17
N ILE A 177 7.35 10.34 6.94
CA ILE A 177 8.05 10.81 5.74
C ILE A 177 8.38 12.30 5.86
N ILE A 178 7.39 13.14 6.19
CA ILE A 178 7.58 14.59 6.31
C ILE A 178 8.61 14.93 7.39
N HIS A 179 8.53 14.28 8.55
CA HIS A 179 9.53 14.46 9.61
C HIS A 179 10.94 14.06 9.14
N SER A 180 11.09 12.92 8.48
CA SER A 180 12.38 12.47 7.97
C SER A 180 12.97 13.47 6.96
N LEU A 181 12.14 14.03 6.07
CA LEU A 181 12.54 15.03 5.09
C LEU A 181 13.03 16.35 5.71
N HIS A 182 12.49 16.73 6.87
CA HIS A 182 12.89 17.97 7.55
C HIS A 182 14.08 17.78 8.48
N THR A 183 14.29 16.58 8.99
CA THR A 183 15.33 16.33 10.00
C THR A 183 16.58 15.66 9.43
N ARG A 184 16.51 15.09 8.22
CA ARG A 184 17.58 14.32 7.59
C ARG A 184 17.72 14.65 6.10
N ASP A 185 18.86 14.32 5.53
CA ASP A 185 19.07 14.38 4.08
C ASP A 185 18.53 13.10 3.43
N VAL A 186 17.24 13.13 3.10
CA VAL A 186 16.54 12.00 2.49
C VAL A 186 16.63 12.07 0.98
N LYS A 187 17.08 10.99 0.34
CA LYS A 187 17.08 10.86 -1.12
C LYS A 187 15.64 10.61 -1.60
N VAL A 188 15.11 11.55 -2.37
CA VAL A 188 13.74 11.46 -2.93
C VAL A 188 13.81 11.52 -4.44
N ASN A 189 13.21 10.56 -5.13
CA ASN A 189 13.10 10.63 -6.58
C ASN A 189 12.01 11.62 -7.01
N THR A 190 12.05 12.05 -8.28
CA THR A 190 11.13 13.06 -8.83
C THR A 190 9.67 12.63 -8.72
N ALA A 191 9.37 11.35 -8.94
CA ALA A 191 8.01 10.83 -8.87
C ALA A 191 7.44 10.90 -7.43
N ALA A 192 8.21 10.49 -6.42
CA ALA A 192 7.81 10.59 -5.01
C ALA A 192 7.65 12.04 -4.58
N ARG A 193 8.54 12.93 -5.06
CA ARG A 193 8.44 14.36 -4.76
C ARG A 193 7.13 14.95 -5.25
N ILE A 194 6.76 14.72 -6.51
CA ILE A 194 5.56 15.29 -7.12
C ILE A 194 4.30 14.65 -6.53
N GLN A 195 4.23 13.32 -6.45
CA GLN A 195 2.99 12.63 -6.13
C GLN A 195 2.73 12.43 -4.62
N VAL A 196 3.77 12.49 -3.80
CA VAL A 196 3.65 12.29 -2.36
C VAL A 196 3.82 13.60 -1.60
N ILE A 197 4.89 14.35 -1.89
CA ILE A 197 5.30 15.48 -1.06
C ILE A 197 4.62 16.77 -1.51
N GLU A 198 4.65 17.11 -2.81
CA GLU A 198 4.13 18.39 -3.31
C GLU A 198 2.62 18.49 -3.31
N VAL A 199 1.91 17.36 -3.28
CA VAL A 199 0.43 17.34 -3.14
C VAL A 199 0.02 17.91 -1.77
N GLY A 200 0.77 17.59 -0.71
CA GLY A 200 0.46 18.06 0.65
C GLY A 200 1.12 19.39 1.03
N TYR A 201 2.23 19.69 0.39
CA TYR A 201 2.98 20.94 0.60
C TYR A 201 3.28 21.59 -0.75
N PRO A 202 2.28 22.24 -1.40
CA PRO A 202 2.53 22.93 -2.65
C PRO A 202 3.59 24.00 -2.41
N ARG A 203 4.75 23.88 -3.07
CA ARG A 203 5.78 24.91 -3.03
C ARG A 203 5.14 26.22 -3.44
N ARG A 204 5.21 27.24 -2.57
CA ARG A 204 4.95 28.62 -3.01
C ARG A 204 5.80 28.83 -4.27
N ARG A 205 5.13 28.98 -5.41
CA ARG A 205 5.76 29.35 -6.67
C ARG A 205 6.59 30.61 -6.39
N ARG A 206 7.93 30.50 -6.49
CA ARG A 206 8.75 31.71 -6.54
C ARG A 206 8.20 32.52 -7.70
N GLN A 207 7.59 33.64 -7.40
CA GLN A 207 7.34 34.67 -8.38
C GLN A 207 8.70 35.33 -8.63
N ASP A 208 9.35 34.92 -9.72
CA ASP A 208 10.48 35.64 -10.30
C ASP A 208 9.92 36.83 -11.09
#